data_c05394981fd1e3ed850a9818e17b6fa0
#
_entry.id   c05394981fd1e3ed850a9818e17b6fa0
#
_cell.length_a   1.000
_cell.length_b   1.000
_cell.length_c   1.000
_cell.angle_alpha   90.00
_cell.angle_beta   90.00
_cell.angle_gamma   90.00
#
_symmetry.space_group_name_H-M   'P 1'
#
loop_
_entity.id
_entity.type
_entity.pdbx_description
1 polymer ?
#
loop_
_entity_poly.entity_id
_entity_poly.type
_entity_poly.pdbx_seq_one_letter_code
_entity_poly.pdbx_strand_id
1 'polypeptide(L)'
;MIYRKTGGTPYFIHELLESLNHHGFFELIGNKWVCDINRFKNVNVSDNVIDLLTNKINDFSPSTNELLKIASCIGNQFDLKLLAKISNKKEAEVGAILWPVIKNDIIFPLNPNYKLMHLEDSNSSIEILFSFQDIRIQQLIYSQIPEEEKQSIHLKIGQELALSIQGHED
;
A
#
# COMPACT_ATOMS: atom_id res chain seq x y z
N MET A 1 -11.17 8.30 22.09
CA MET A 1 -11.14 6.86 21.78
C MET A 1 -10.65 6.59 20.36
N ILE A 2 -11.27 7.13 19.32
CA ILE A 2 -10.84 7.00 17.90
C ILE A 2 -9.37 7.44 17.73
N TYR A 3 -9.00 8.63 18.22
CA TYR A 3 -7.63 9.13 18.16
C TYR A 3 -6.58 8.13 18.71
N ARG A 4 -6.87 7.49 19.84
CA ARG A 4 -5.95 6.52 20.46
C ARG A 4 -5.72 5.27 19.60
N LYS A 5 -6.68 4.93 18.72
CA LYS A 5 -6.64 3.75 17.84
C LYS A 5 -6.02 4.04 16.46
N THR A 6 -6.21 5.26 15.99
CA THR A 6 -5.81 5.68 14.63
C THR A 6 -4.59 6.59 14.62
N GLY A 7 -4.16 7.08 15.81
CA GLY A 7 -3.13 8.11 15.91
C GLY A 7 -3.55 9.45 15.30
N GLY A 8 -4.86 9.62 15.02
CA GLY A 8 -5.39 10.82 14.35
C GLY A 8 -5.16 10.87 12.84
N THR A 9 -4.62 9.82 12.23
CA THR A 9 -4.38 9.77 10.79
C THR A 9 -5.71 9.65 10.05
N PRO A 10 -6.03 10.55 9.10
CA PRO A 10 -7.31 10.55 8.37
C PRO A 10 -7.61 9.21 7.70
N TYR A 11 -6.64 8.59 7.09
CA TYR A 11 -6.78 7.28 6.45
C TYR A 11 -7.30 6.22 7.44
N PHE A 12 -6.65 6.08 8.60
CA PHE A 12 -7.08 5.08 9.59
C PHE A 12 -8.40 5.42 10.28
N ILE A 13 -8.74 6.71 10.36
CA ILE A 13 -10.07 7.13 10.82
C ILE A 13 -11.12 6.65 9.83
N HIS A 14 -10.88 6.84 8.54
CA HIS A 14 -11.78 6.41 7.45
C HIS A 14 -11.97 4.90 7.47
N GLU A 15 -10.88 4.10 7.44
CA GLU A 15 -10.91 2.64 7.49
C GLU A 15 -11.67 2.12 8.73
N LEU A 16 -11.44 2.75 9.89
CA LEU A 16 -12.14 2.40 11.12
C LEU A 16 -13.64 2.68 11.02
N LEU A 17 -14.03 3.85 10.50
CA LEU A 17 -15.44 4.23 10.34
C LEU A 17 -16.17 3.35 9.32
N GLU A 18 -15.50 3.00 8.21
CA GLU A 18 -16.02 2.05 7.23
C GLU A 18 -16.26 0.67 7.85
N SER A 19 -15.26 0.15 8.57
CA SER A 19 -15.39 -1.12 9.27
C SER A 19 -16.54 -1.12 10.27
N LEU A 20 -16.69 -0.05 11.06
CA LEU A 20 -17.78 0.10 12.01
C LEU A 20 -19.15 0.15 11.33
N ASN A 21 -19.23 0.79 10.17
CA ASN A 21 -20.44 0.84 9.37
C ASN A 21 -20.80 -0.56 8.84
N HIS A 22 -19.85 -1.31 8.30
CA HIS A 22 -20.04 -2.68 7.83
C HIS A 22 -20.50 -3.63 8.94
N HIS A 23 -20.05 -3.43 10.17
CA HIS A 23 -20.47 -4.23 11.33
C HIS A 23 -21.75 -3.75 12.01
N GLY A 24 -22.45 -2.77 11.40
CA GLY A 24 -23.74 -2.28 11.89
C GLY A 24 -23.66 -1.53 13.22
N PHE A 25 -22.56 -0.80 13.47
CA PHE A 25 -22.43 0.08 14.62
C PHE A 25 -23.11 1.43 14.43
N PHE A 26 -23.43 1.78 13.18
CA PHE A 26 -24.14 2.99 12.84
C PHE A 26 -25.54 2.64 12.33
N GLU A 27 -26.54 3.27 12.92
CA GLU A 27 -27.93 3.15 12.50
C GLU A 27 -28.49 4.53 12.18
N LEU A 28 -29.28 4.64 11.11
CA LEU A 28 -30.01 5.85 10.78
C LEU A 28 -31.37 5.78 11.43
N ILE A 29 -31.59 6.47 12.57
CA ILE A 29 -32.86 6.55 13.26
C ILE A 29 -33.48 7.88 12.94
N GLY A 30 -34.57 7.87 12.14
CA GLY A 30 -35.15 9.08 11.55
C GLY A 30 -34.14 9.74 10.60
N ASN A 31 -33.69 10.96 10.91
CA ASN A 31 -32.72 11.70 10.09
C ASN A 31 -31.38 11.91 10.81
N LYS A 32 -31.07 11.08 11.81
CA LYS A 32 -29.84 11.19 12.61
C LYS A 32 -29.09 9.86 12.65
N TRP A 33 -27.79 9.93 12.43
CA TRP A 33 -26.90 8.79 12.65
C TRP A 33 -26.69 8.57 14.15
N VAL A 34 -26.95 7.35 14.62
CA VAL A 34 -26.74 6.92 16.00
C VAL A 34 -25.67 5.85 16.00
N CYS A 35 -24.70 5.99 16.89
CA CYS A 35 -23.65 5.00 17.10
C CYS A 35 -23.81 4.34 18.47
N ASP A 36 -23.83 3.01 18.53
CA ASP A 36 -23.82 2.27 19.79
C ASP A 36 -22.43 2.28 20.42
N ILE A 37 -22.17 3.32 21.23
CA ILE A 37 -20.89 3.54 21.91
C ILE A 37 -20.58 2.42 22.91
N ASN A 38 -21.57 1.78 23.51
CA ASN A 38 -21.35 0.73 24.50
C ASN A 38 -20.89 -0.56 23.82
N ARG A 39 -21.53 -0.92 22.70
CA ARG A 39 -21.09 -2.02 21.85
C ARG A 39 -19.69 -1.75 21.31
N PHE A 40 -19.39 -0.51 20.90
CA PHE A 40 -18.07 -0.09 20.43
C PHE A 40 -16.96 -0.18 21.48
N LYS A 41 -17.23 0.08 22.78
CA LYS A 41 -16.26 -0.04 23.86
C LYS A 41 -15.85 -1.47 24.13
N ASN A 42 -16.77 -2.42 23.93
CA ASN A 42 -16.57 -3.83 24.19
C ASN A 42 -15.90 -4.59 23.03
N VAL A 43 -15.84 -3.98 21.84
CA VAL A 43 -15.07 -4.52 20.72
C VAL A 43 -13.64 -4.05 20.84
N ASN A 44 -12.71 -4.99 20.86
CA ASN A 44 -11.27 -4.71 20.87
C ASN A 44 -10.84 -4.15 19.51
N VAL A 45 -11.29 -2.91 19.21
CA VAL A 45 -11.02 -2.22 17.94
C VAL A 45 -9.55 -1.77 17.84
N SER A 46 -8.72 -1.88 18.91
CA SER A 46 -7.33 -1.44 18.87
C SER A 46 -6.42 -2.34 18.03
N ASP A 47 -6.75 -3.62 18.01
CA ASP A 47 -6.04 -4.56 17.16
C ASP A 47 -6.63 -4.52 15.72
N ASN A 48 -7.81 -3.91 15.57
CA ASN A 48 -8.61 -3.99 14.37
C ASN A 48 -8.09 -3.17 13.18
N VAL A 49 -7.39 -2.06 13.36
CA VAL A 49 -6.92 -1.30 12.18
C VAL A 49 -5.78 -2.05 11.50
N ILE A 50 -4.87 -2.64 12.26
CA ILE A 50 -3.79 -3.47 11.71
C ILE A 50 -4.37 -4.77 11.15
N ASP A 51 -5.33 -5.38 11.86
CA ASP A 51 -6.00 -6.59 11.40
C ASP A 51 -6.83 -6.34 10.13
N LEU A 52 -7.53 -5.21 10.07
CA LEU A 52 -8.27 -4.79 8.87
C LEU A 52 -7.34 -4.60 7.68
N LEU A 53 -6.21 -3.93 7.88
CA LEU A 53 -5.20 -3.76 6.84
C LEU A 53 -4.58 -5.09 6.44
N THR A 54 -4.29 -5.96 7.41
CA THR A 54 -3.75 -7.29 7.13
C THR A 54 -4.71 -8.11 6.29
N ASN A 55 -6.00 -8.11 6.62
CA ASN A 55 -7.02 -8.80 5.84
C ASN A 55 -7.13 -8.20 4.44
N LYS A 56 -7.20 -6.87 4.33
CA LYS A 56 -7.28 -6.15 3.05
C LYS A 56 -6.06 -6.45 2.16
N ILE A 57 -4.86 -6.56 2.72
CA ILE A 57 -3.65 -6.93 2.00
C ILE A 57 -3.69 -8.41 1.58
N ASN A 58 -4.14 -9.30 2.46
CA ASN A 58 -4.23 -10.73 2.18
C ASN A 58 -5.28 -11.07 1.11
N ASP A 59 -6.28 -10.21 0.92
CA ASP A 59 -7.32 -10.36 -0.12
C ASP A 59 -6.80 -10.06 -1.54
N PHE A 60 -5.62 -9.43 -1.67
CA PHE A 60 -5.01 -9.23 -2.98
C PHE A 60 -4.45 -10.53 -3.56
N SER A 61 -4.28 -10.53 -4.89
CA SER A 61 -3.68 -11.66 -5.58
C SER A 61 -2.25 -11.94 -5.10
N PRO A 62 -1.75 -13.18 -5.21
CA PRO A 62 -0.37 -13.50 -4.88
C PRO A 62 0.66 -12.62 -5.60
N SER A 63 0.41 -12.31 -6.89
CA SER A 63 1.28 -11.42 -7.68
C SER A 63 1.27 -9.97 -7.16
N THR A 64 0.13 -9.49 -6.68
CA THR A 64 0.01 -8.17 -6.05
C THR A 64 0.78 -8.12 -4.73
N ASN A 65 0.62 -9.16 -3.89
CA ASN A 65 1.31 -9.25 -2.62
C ASN A 65 2.84 -9.36 -2.78
N GLU A 66 3.32 -10.08 -3.81
CA GLU A 66 4.74 -10.10 -4.17
C GLU A 66 5.27 -8.70 -4.50
N LEU A 67 4.56 -7.94 -5.34
CA LEU A 67 4.96 -6.56 -5.67
C LEU A 67 4.93 -5.64 -4.45
N LEU A 68 3.93 -5.76 -3.57
CA LEU A 68 3.85 -4.98 -2.34
C LEU A 68 5.02 -5.29 -1.39
N LYS A 69 5.46 -6.54 -1.28
CA LYS A 69 6.65 -6.92 -0.52
C LYS A 69 7.89 -6.23 -1.08
N ILE A 70 8.11 -6.30 -2.40
CA ILE A 70 9.26 -5.64 -3.04
C ILE A 70 9.17 -4.12 -2.82
N ALA A 71 8.02 -3.51 -3.04
CA ALA A 71 7.80 -2.08 -2.82
C ALA A 71 8.11 -1.68 -1.36
N SER A 72 7.69 -2.49 -0.38
CA SER A 72 7.96 -2.23 1.03
C SER A 72 9.46 -2.31 1.39
N CYS A 73 10.25 -3.11 0.66
CA CYS A 73 11.71 -3.16 0.79
C CYS A 73 12.41 -1.98 0.12
N ILE A 74 11.84 -1.40 -0.95
CA ILE A 74 12.36 -0.17 -1.54
C ILE A 74 12.18 1.00 -0.57
N GLY A 75 11.00 1.12 0.06
CA GLY A 75 10.72 2.15 1.05
C GLY A 75 9.27 2.63 1.02
N ASN A 76 9.00 3.73 1.76
CA ASN A 76 7.66 4.33 1.79
C ASN A 76 7.25 4.93 0.44
N GLN A 77 8.23 5.42 -0.32
CA GLN A 77 8.06 5.88 -1.69
C GLN A 77 8.89 5.02 -2.62
N PHE A 78 8.36 4.73 -3.80
CA PHE A 78 9.03 3.88 -4.78
C PHE A 78 8.66 4.26 -6.21
N ASP A 79 9.57 3.99 -7.11
CA ASP A 79 9.43 4.20 -8.54
C ASP A 79 8.92 2.94 -9.25
N LEU A 80 8.02 3.10 -10.23
CA LEU A 80 7.43 2.00 -11.01
C LEU A 80 8.49 1.23 -11.78
N LYS A 81 9.45 1.93 -12.40
CA LYS A 81 10.51 1.35 -13.22
C LYS A 81 11.45 0.49 -12.38
N LEU A 82 11.84 0.97 -11.21
CA LEU A 82 12.66 0.21 -10.27
C LEU A 82 11.91 -1.05 -9.81
N LEU A 83 10.64 -0.92 -9.44
CA LEU A 83 9.81 -2.05 -9.03
C LEU A 83 9.66 -3.09 -10.15
N ALA A 84 9.48 -2.65 -11.40
CA ALA A 84 9.40 -3.50 -12.58
C ALA A 84 10.69 -4.28 -12.82
N LYS A 85 11.84 -3.61 -12.74
CA LYS A 85 13.15 -4.24 -12.87
C LYS A 85 13.39 -5.31 -11.81
N ILE A 86 13.16 -4.99 -10.53
CA ILE A 86 13.39 -5.95 -9.42
C ILE A 86 12.45 -7.15 -9.53
N SER A 87 11.20 -6.95 -9.93
CA SER A 87 10.21 -8.02 -10.10
C SER A 87 10.37 -8.79 -11.42
N ASN A 88 11.28 -8.36 -12.30
CA ASN A 88 11.50 -8.90 -13.64
C ASN A 88 10.20 -8.90 -14.50
N LYS A 89 9.46 -7.79 -14.43
CA LYS A 89 8.20 -7.57 -15.14
C LYS A 89 8.27 -6.30 -15.98
N LYS A 90 7.36 -6.19 -16.97
CA LYS A 90 7.20 -4.94 -17.71
C LYS A 90 6.47 -3.89 -16.87
N GLU A 91 6.77 -2.62 -17.05
CA GLU A 91 6.13 -1.51 -16.33
C GLU A 91 4.60 -1.52 -16.48
N ALA A 92 4.10 -1.77 -17.70
CA ALA A 92 2.66 -1.89 -17.95
C ALA A 92 2.00 -3.04 -17.18
N GLU A 93 2.69 -4.20 -17.05
CA GLU A 93 2.22 -5.34 -16.25
C GLU A 93 2.18 -4.98 -14.77
N VAL A 94 3.24 -4.37 -14.25
CA VAL A 94 3.30 -3.92 -12.85
C VAL A 94 2.20 -2.90 -12.56
N GLY A 95 1.98 -1.94 -13.49
CA GLY A 95 0.91 -0.96 -13.38
C GLY A 95 -0.48 -1.61 -13.30
N ALA A 96 -0.74 -2.62 -14.13
CA ALA A 96 -2.01 -3.37 -14.10
C ALA A 96 -2.20 -4.12 -12.77
N ILE A 97 -1.14 -4.75 -12.25
CA ILE A 97 -1.17 -5.46 -10.96
C ILE A 97 -1.36 -4.50 -9.79
N LEU A 98 -0.78 -3.29 -9.84
CA LEU A 98 -0.91 -2.28 -8.78
C LEU A 98 -2.26 -1.54 -8.80
N TRP A 99 -3.01 -1.61 -9.89
CA TRP A 99 -4.28 -0.88 -10.01
C TRP A 99 -5.29 -1.17 -8.88
N PRO A 100 -5.53 -2.44 -8.47
CA PRO A 100 -6.37 -2.75 -7.31
C PRO A 100 -5.83 -2.13 -6.01
N VAL A 101 -4.51 -2.04 -5.85
CA VAL A 101 -3.86 -1.48 -4.65
C VAL A 101 -4.11 0.02 -4.54
N ILE A 102 -4.07 0.73 -5.69
CA ILE A 102 -4.41 2.16 -5.77
C ILE A 102 -5.89 2.37 -5.45
N LYS A 103 -6.79 1.55 -6.04
CA LYS A 103 -8.24 1.65 -5.78
C LYS A 103 -8.64 1.39 -4.33
N ASN A 104 -7.85 0.64 -3.61
CA ASN A 104 -8.07 0.33 -2.20
C ASN A 104 -7.30 1.25 -1.25
N ASP A 105 -6.76 2.37 -1.76
CA ASP A 105 -6.05 3.39 -0.98
C ASP A 105 -4.88 2.85 -0.13
N ILE A 106 -4.24 1.76 -0.55
CA ILE A 106 -3.03 1.23 0.10
C ILE A 106 -1.79 2.01 -0.35
N ILE A 107 -1.76 2.37 -1.65
CA ILE A 107 -0.77 3.26 -2.25
C ILE A 107 -1.46 4.37 -3.03
N PHE A 108 -0.77 5.48 -3.22
CA PHE A 108 -1.23 6.55 -4.08
C PHE A 108 -0.10 7.08 -4.98
N PRO A 109 -0.42 7.57 -6.19
CA PRO A 109 0.55 8.17 -7.08
C PRO A 109 0.97 9.56 -6.60
N LEU A 110 2.27 9.85 -6.64
CA LEU A 110 2.83 11.16 -6.28
C LEU A 110 2.81 12.17 -7.43
N ASN A 111 2.62 11.68 -8.66
CA ASN A 111 2.55 12.53 -9.85
C ASN A 111 1.44 12.05 -10.81
N PRO A 112 0.94 12.90 -11.72
CA PRO A 112 -0.15 12.54 -12.64
C PRO A 112 0.24 11.51 -13.71
N ASN A 113 1.52 11.18 -13.82
CA ASN A 113 2.07 10.30 -14.85
C ASN A 113 1.59 8.85 -14.70
N TYR A 114 1.07 8.46 -13.52
CA TYR A 114 0.51 7.12 -13.31
C TYR A 114 -0.58 6.73 -14.32
N LYS A 115 -1.25 7.72 -14.94
CA LYS A 115 -2.25 7.48 -15.98
C LYS A 115 -1.66 6.87 -17.24
N LEU A 116 -0.35 7.02 -17.42
CA LEU A 116 0.41 6.50 -18.57
C LEU A 116 1.01 5.11 -18.31
N MET A 117 0.87 4.56 -17.11
CA MET A 117 1.48 3.28 -16.72
C MET A 117 1.01 2.07 -17.55
N HIS A 118 -0.07 2.22 -18.33
CA HIS A 118 -0.59 1.18 -19.22
C HIS A 118 -0.06 1.28 -20.66
N LEU A 119 0.72 2.33 -20.97
CA LEU A 119 1.27 2.50 -22.30
C LEU A 119 2.56 1.68 -22.44
N GLU A 120 2.64 0.90 -23.51
CA GLU A 120 3.79 -0.02 -23.73
C GLU A 120 5.09 0.69 -24.16
N ASP A 121 5.08 1.99 -24.42
CA ASP A 121 6.24 2.75 -24.88
C ASP A 121 7.21 3.04 -23.73
N SER A 122 8.04 2.05 -23.42
CA SER A 122 9.07 2.07 -22.37
C SER A 122 10.30 2.97 -22.70
N ASN A 123 10.22 3.82 -23.70
CA ASN A 123 11.30 4.76 -24.04
C ASN A 123 11.06 6.17 -23.47
N SER A 124 10.02 6.37 -22.67
CA SER A 124 9.74 7.64 -22.04
C SER A 124 10.56 7.77 -20.75
N SER A 125 11.30 8.87 -20.63
CA SER A 125 11.96 9.34 -19.41
C SER A 125 10.96 9.75 -18.31
N ILE A 126 9.75 9.18 -18.35
CA ILE A 126 8.65 9.55 -17.45
C ILE A 126 8.79 8.74 -16.17
N GLU A 127 9.10 9.46 -15.11
CA GLU A 127 9.14 8.90 -13.77
C GLU A 127 7.72 8.76 -13.22
N ILE A 128 7.35 7.56 -12.75
CA ILE A 128 6.06 7.26 -12.11
C ILE A 128 6.33 6.84 -10.67
N LEU A 129 6.03 7.75 -9.74
CA LEU A 129 6.28 7.58 -8.32
C LEU A 129 5.00 7.26 -7.56
N PHE A 130 5.10 6.33 -6.63
CA PHE A 130 4.07 5.96 -5.68
C PHE A 130 4.54 6.13 -4.24
N SER A 131 3.59 6.32 -3.34
CA SER A 131 3.81 6.26 -1.89
C SER A 131 2.78 5.34 -1.24
N PHE A 132 3.18 4.64 -0.20
CA PHE A 132 2.21 4.03 0.70
C PHE A 132 1.38 5.12 1.37
N GLN A 133 0.09 4.86 1.59
CA GLN A 133 -0.84 5.82 2.18
C GLN A 133 -0.46 6.22 3.61
N ASP A 134 0.19 5.32 4.33
CA ASP A 134 0.79 5.56 5.64
C ASP A 134 2.02 4.66 5.81
N ILE A 135 3.05 5.16 6.50
CA ILE A 135 4.29 4.42 6.77
C ILE A 135 4.03 3.09 7.51
N ARG A 136 2.97 3.01 8.32
CA ARG A 136 2.61 1.79 9.05
C ARG A 136 2.15 0.68 8.12
N ILE A 137 1.57 0.99 6.95
CA ILE A 137 1.22 0.00 5.93
C ILE A 137 2.49 -0.62 5.36
N GLN A 138 3.45 0.22 4.98
CA GLN A 138 4.76 -0.25 4.51
C GLN A 138 5.45 -1.12 5.56
N GLN A 139 5.49 -0.68 6.83
CA GLN A 139 6.11 -1.41 7.93
C GLN A 139 5.39 -2.74 8.21
N LEU A 140 4.05 -2.78 8.12
CA LEU A 140 3.26 -3.99 8.29
C LEU A 140 3.64 -5.03 7.24
N ILE A 141 3.63 -4.65 5.95
CA ILE A 141 4.00 -5.54 4.84
C ILE A 141 5.45 -6.01 5.00
N TYR A 142 6.37 -5.09 5.26
CA TYR A 142 7.79 -5.39 5.44
C TYR A 142 8.03 -6.38 6.60
N SER A 143 7.31 -6.24 7.72
CA SER A 143 7.46 -7.12 8.88
C SER A 143 7.03 -8.57 8.62
N GLN A 144 6.15 -8.79 7.63
CA GLN A 144 5.65 -10.12 7.27
C GLN A 144 6.61 -10.88 6.32
N ILE A 145 7.63 -10.21 5.78
CA ILE A 145 8.59 -10.83 4.87
C ILE A 145 9.63 -11.62 5.66
N PRO A 146 9.88 -12.90 5.34
CA PRO A 146 10.98 -13.67 5.91
C PRO A 146 12.34 -12.99 5.72
N GLU A 147 13.24 -13.12 6.68
CA GLU A 147 14.52 -12.40 6.66
C GLU A 147 15.39 -12.75 5.45
N GLU A 148 15.42 -14.02 5.04
CA GLU A 148 16.14 -14.47 3.84
C GLU A 148 15.58 -13.82 2.56
N GLU A 149 14.25 -13.69 2.48
CA GLU A 149 13.57 -13.02 1.36
C GLU A 149 13.89 -11.52 1.31
N LYS A 150 13.91 -10.84 2.48
CA LYS A 150 14.33 -9.43 2.60
C LYS A 150 15.74 -9.22 2.08
N GLN A 151 16.70 -10.04 2.52
CA GLN A 151 18.09 -9.97 2.10
C GLN A 151 18.23 -10.12 0.58
N SER A 152 17.52 -11.08 -0.01
CA SER A 152 17.49 -11.28 -1.46
C SER A 152 16.95 -10.07 -2.20
N ILE A 153 15.82 -9.49 -1.72
CA ILE A 153 15.21 -8.31 -2.35
C ILE A 153 16.14 -7.10 -2.22
N HIS A 154 16.71 -6.83 -1.03
CA HIS A 154 17.62 -5.71 -0.82
C HIS A 154 18.89 -5.83 -1.66
N LEU A 155 19.42 -7.05 -1.87
CA LEU A 155 20.55 -7.27 -2.76
C LEU A 155 20.21 -6.87 -4.20
N LYS A 156 19.05 -7.29 -4.72
CA LYS A 156 18.59 -6.91 -6.06
C LYS A 156 18.40 -5.39 -6.18
N ILE A 157 17.79 -4.75 -5.17
CA ILE A 157 17.65 -3.29 -5.13
C ILE A 157 19.00 -2.61 -5.24
N GLY A 158 19.99 -3.05 -4.43
CA GLY A 158 21.34 -2.49 -4.45
C GLY A 158 22.04 -2.66 -5.81
N GLN A 159 21.87 -3.81 -6.45
CA GLN A 159 22.43 -4.08 -7.78
C GLN A 159 21.81 -3.17 -8.84
N GLU A 160 20.48 -3.02 -8.87
CA GLU A 160 19.79 -2.15 -9.84
C GLU A 160 20.15 -0.68 -9.66
N LEU A 161 20.26 -0.22 -8.41
CA LEU A 161 20.69 1.15 -8.12
C LEU A 161 22.15 1.40 -8.55
N ALA A 162 23.04 0.47 -8.31
CA ALA A 162 24.44 0.59 -8.75
C ALA A 162 24.56 0.68 -10.27
N LEU A 163 23.80 -0.14 -11.01
CA LEU A 163 23.75 -0.09 -12.48
C LEU A 163 23.18 1.24 -13.00
N SER A 164 22.19 1.81 -12.33
CA SER A 164 21.60 3.09 -12.73
C SER A 164 22.56 4.27 -12.55
N ILE A 165 23.45 4.24 -11.57
CA ILE A 165 24.46 5.27 -11.35
C ILE A 165 25.55 5.21 -12.44
N GLN A 166 26.01 4.02 -12.81
CA GLN A 166 27.03 3.84 -13.84
C GLN A 166 26.58 4.26 -15.23
N GLY A 167 25.29 4.13 -15.54
CA GLY A 167 24.72 4.55 -16.84
C GLY A 167 24.51 6.06 -17.00
N HIS A 168 24.81 6.88 -16.00
CA HIS A 168 24.72 8.34 -16.04
C HIS A 168 26.10 9.05 -16.20
N GLU A 169 27.19 8.29 -16.23
CA GLU A 169 28.56 8.84 -16.38
C GLU A 169 29.08 8.80 -17.83
N ASP A 170 28.30 8.32 -18.79
CA ASP A 170 28.58 8.37 -20.25
C ASP A 170 27.59 9.35 -20.93
#